data_0381d0f5f8bc4e72e2c189797b85bd5a
#
_entry.id   0381d0f5f8bc4e72e2c189797b85bd5a
#
_cell.length_a   1.000
_cell.length_b   1.000
_cell.length_c   1.000
_cell.angle_alpha   90.00
_cell.angle_beta   90.00
_cell.angle_gamma   90.00
#
_symmetry.space_group_name_H-M   'P 1'
#
loop_
_entity.id
_entity.type
_entity.pdbx_description
1 polymer ?
#
loop_
_entity_poly.entity_id
_entity_poly.type
_entity_poly.pdbx_seq_one_letter_code
_entity_poly.pdbx_strand_id
1 'polypeptide(L)'
;MKGFKAAAIILSALILLCGCRARDENTSSFSEITGTASSSSVGRGYLTLLYSSADTFNPYTAATDINRQLCRLLYEPLLKTDNSYNISYSLAQSAEVKGKECTVSLKSRYFSDGTALTAEDVVYSFNIAKKSNTEYAYKLYEALSAAARDSKTVVIKLDRADPYFANVLDFPIIKRNSDKITDSDGVTHPPIGCGRFKLNENSDRLVVNEHDPGKNRAIGEIRLINAPDSEAVGHYVEIGAADMYYSDISDGNILRMSGKKVNINLNHLIYIGVNLSNEQLSLNALRQAISSGLDRKEICRDGYYNNALPANGFFNPAWEAVKSVQNINLQANKEITVENLEEIGYNKLDSEGVRTNSAGKKLKFELLVNKENRLRVSAAKIIASRLSEYGISVRVAEKSFADYTAALSSGNFQLYLAEVAITPNMDISSLVTEGGSAAYGIKTANKNNADGKTEPAADTSSNQQTEEKSLTAAELVNGFYAGTNTLADLASVLQTEMPVIPICYRTGVLFYNDKIENVNNSSSSDIYFSIDSYSVVS
;
A
#
# COMPACT_ATOMS: atom_id res chain seq x y z
N MET A 1 -52.97 -32.66 -23.62
CA MET A 1 -52.91 -34.05 -24.12
C MET A 1 -51.49 -34.55 -24.02
N LYS A 2 -51.32 -35.59 -23.15
CA LYS A 2 -50.36 -36.71 -23.17
C LYS A 2 -48.85 -36.32 -23.44
N GLY A 3 -47.91 -36.45 -22.55
CA GLY A 3 -47.69 -37.51 -21.55
C GLY A 3 -46.68 -38.54 -22.03
N PHE A 4 -45.57 -38.71 -21.32
CA PHE A 4 -44.85 -39.94 -20.94
C PHE A 4 -43.41 -39.58 -20.59
N LYS A 5 -42.92 -39.63 -19.39
CA LYS A 5 -42.57 -40.59 -18.35
C LYS A 5 -41.52 -41.63 -18.75
N ALA A 6 -40.36 -41.55 -18.01
CA ALA A 6 -39.57 -42.61 -17.38
C ALA A 6 -38.70 -43.46 -18.33
N ALA A 7 -37.53 -43.94 -17.96
CA ALA A 7 -37.02 -44.52 -16.72
C ALA A 7 -35.50 -44.66 -16.76
N ALA A 8 -34.90 -44.71 -15.57
CA ALA A 8 -33.54 -45.10 -15.28
C ALA A 8 -33.28 -46.58 -15.49
N ILE A 9 -32.01 -46.98 -15.85
CA ILE A 9 -31.47 -48.32 -15.50
C ILE A 9 -29.97 -48.15 -15.21
N ILE A 10 -29.63 -48.56 -13.99
CA ILE A 10 -28.29 -48.85 -13.44
C ILE A 10 -27.84 -50.17 -14.02
N LEU A 11 -26.56 -50.30 -14.43
CA LEU A 11 -25.90 -51.61 -14.45
C LEU A 11 -24.41 -51.48 -14.11
N SER A 12 -24.08 -51.92 -12.92
CA SER A 12 -22.75 -52.25 -12.43
C SER A 12 -22.31 -53.61 -12.96
N ALA A 13 -21.07 -53.75 -13.39
CA ALA A 13 -20.43 -55.07 -13.50
C ALA A 13 -18.94 -54.96 -13.15
N LEU A 14 -18.58 -55.61 -12.04
CA LEU A 14 -17.26 -56.09 -11.64
C LEU A 14 -16.74 -57.08 -12.66
N ILE A 15 -15.43 -57.06 -12.98
CA ILE A 15 -14.68 -58.25 -13.37
C ILE A 15 -13.37 -58.28 -12.60
N LEU A 16 -13.24 -59.40 -11.87
CA LEU A 16 -12.08 -59.82 -11.09
C LEU A 16 -11.13 -60.68 -11.95
N LEU A 17 -9.84 -60.49 -11.73
CA LEU A 17 -8.75 -61.48 -11.64
C LEU A 17 -8.63 -62.64 -12.65
N CYS A 18 -7.48 -62.73 -13.27
CA CYS A 18 -6.69 -63.96 -13.17
C CYS A 18 -5.21 -63.70 -13.53
N GLY A 19 -4.36 -64.08 -12.62
CA GLY A 19 -2.93 -64.11 -12.73
C GLY A 19 -2.42 -65.43 -13.39
N CYS A 20 -1.18 -65.40 -13.80
CA CYS A 20 -0.33 -66.61 -13.89
C CYS A 20 1.13 -66.24 -13.67
N ARG A 21 1.71 -67.08 -12.90
CA ARG A 21 3.02 -67.17 -12.29
C ARG A 21 4.00 -67.81 -13.29
N ALA A 22 5.19 -67.29 -13.40
CA ALA A 22 6.35 -68.13 -13.75
C ALA A 22 7.53 -67.68 -12.87
N ARG A 23 8.10 -68.66 -12.26
CA ARG A 23 9.20 -68.66 -11.29
C ARG A 23 10.45 -69.07 -12.04
N ASP A 24 11.53 -68.28 -11.85
CA ASP A 24 12.88 -68.82 -11.94
C ASP A 24 13.79 -68.24 -10.88
N GLU A 25 14.43 -69.14 -10.15
CA GLU A 25 15.37 -68.88 -9.07
C GLU A 25 16.74 -68.60 -9.64
N ASN A 26 17.41 -67.57 -9.14
CA ASN A 26 18.86 -67.65 -8.95
C ASN A 26 19.30 -66.75 -7.79
N THR A 27 19.76 -67.42 -6.76
CA THR A 27 20.34 -66.91 -5.54
C THR A 27 21.71 -66.31 -5.80
N SER A 28 21.89 -65.02 -5.42
CA SER A 28 23.18 -64.53 -4.93
C SER A 28 22.94 -63.50 -3.82
N SER A 29 23.46 -63.85 -2.67
CA SER A 29 23.48 -63.06 -1.45
C SER A 29 24.14 -61.69 -1.64
N PHE A 30 23.41 -60.63 -1.30
CA PHE A 30 24.03 -59.35 -1.02
C PHE A 30 23.47 -58.81 0.29
N SER A 31 24.40 -58.45 1.17
CA SER A 31 24.25 -57.91 2.49
C SER A 31 23.31 -56.71 2.55
N GLU A 32 22.39 -56.73 3.53
CA GLU A 32 21.60 -55.57 3.97
C GLU A 32 22.53 -54.41 4.35
N ILE A 33 22.49 -53.35 3.54
CA ILE A 33 22.86 -52.00 3.98
C ILE A 33 21.54 -51.27 4.23
N THR A 34 21.13 -51.24 5.49
CA THR A 34 20.07 -50.33 5.97
C THR A 34 20.58 -48.88 5.87
N GLY A 35 20.50 -48.32 4.68
CA GLY A 35 20.57 -46.90 4.45
C GLY A 35 19.14 -46.39 4.33
N THR A 36 18.64 -45.71 5.34
CA THR A 36 17.48 -44.84 5.20
C THR A 36 17.81 -43.78 4.17
N ALA A 37 17.53 -44.02 2.91
CA ALA A 37 17.48 -43.01 1.88
C ALA A 37 16.24 -42.14 2.19
N SER A 38 16.45 -41.06 2.90
CA SER A 38 15.54 -39.93 2.81
C SER A 38 15.51 -39.54 1.33
N SER A 39 14.42 -39.87 0.64
CA SER A 39 14.10 -39.34 -0.67
C SER A 39 13.95 -37.83 -0.53
N SER A 40 15.04 -37.09 -0.66
CA SER A 40 14.96 -35.67 -0.92
C SER A 40 14.25 -35.52 -2.25
N SER A 41 12.98 -35.18 -2.24
CA SER A 41 12.25 -34.77 -3.43
C SER A 41 13.04 -33.58 -4.02
N VAL A 42 13.70 -33.81 -5.17
CA VAL A 42 14.40 -32.75 -5.89
C VAL A 42 13.33 -31.77 -6.33
N GLY A 43 13.24 -30.64 -5.65
CA GLY A 43 12.28 -29.59 -5.95
C GLY A 43 12.51 -29.01 -7.35
N ARG A 44 11.49 -28.40 -7.90
CA ARG A 44 11.54 -27.70 -9.17
C ARG A 44 12.41 -26.43 -9.04
N GLY A 45 13.47 -26.28 -9.83
CA GLY A 45 14.40 -25.14 -9.80
C GLY A 45 13.92 -23.89 -10.53
N TYR A 46 12.62 -23.73 -10.81
CA TYR A 46 12.06 -22.57 -11.49
C TYR A 46 10.70 -22.18 -10.95
N LEU A 47 10.34 -20.91 -11.17
CA LEU A 47 8.98 -20.36 -10.98
C LEU A 47 8.39 -20.00 -12.34
N THR A 48 7.05 -19.94 -12.39
CA THR A 48 6.30 -19.44 -13.55
C THR A 48 5.53 -18.19 -13.14
N LEU A 49 5.80 -17.06 -13.81
CA LEU A 49 5.16 -15.77 -13.54
C LEU A 49 4.51 -15.20 -14.81
N LEU A 50 3.55 -14.30 -14.63
CA LEU A 50 2.89 -13.60 -15.72
C LEU A 50 3.67 -12.36 -16.13
N TYR A 51 3.64 -12.04 -17.42
CA TYR A 51 4.12 -10.77 -17.97
C TYR A 51 3.21 -10.31 -19.11
N SER A 52 3.30 -9.05 -19.52
CA SER A 52 2.68 -8.52 -20.73
C SER A 52 3.75 -8.23 -21.77
N SER A 53 3.70 -8.91 -22.91
CA SER A 53 4.60 -8.65 -24.04
C SER A 53 4.29 -7.33 -24.76
N ALA A 54 3.11 -6.74 -24.54
CA ALA A 54 2.74 -5.42 -25.04
C ALA A 54 3.30 -4.27 -24.19
N ASP A 55 3.93 -4.58 -23.07
CA ASP A 55 4.51 -3.62 -22.11
C ASP A 55 6.03 -3.87 -21.98
N THR A 56 6.73 -2.93 -21.37
CA THR A 56 8.18 -2.97 -21.22
C THR A 56 8.62 -3.52 -19.87
N PHE A 57 9.89 -3.95 -19.79
CA PHE A 57 10.59 -4.20 -18.52
C PHE A 57 11.43 -2.99 -18.06
N ASN A 58 11.18 -1.79 -18.58
CA ASN A 58 11.78 -0.57 -18.04
C ASN A 58 11.01 -0.14 -16.78
N PRO A 59 11.62 -0.07 -15.58
CA PRO A 59 10.93 0.19 -14.32
C PRO A 59 10.29 1.58 -14.22
N TYR A 60 10.66 2.49 -15.11
CA TYR A 60 10.17 3.87 -15.12
C TYR A 60 9.07 4.13 -16.17
N THR A 61 8.81 3.15 -17.04
CA THR A 61 7.80 3.28 -18.10
C THR A 61 6.86 2.09 -18.18
N ALA A 62 7.12 0.99 -17.45
CA ALA A 62 6.22 -0.15 -17.37
C ALA A 62 4.83 0.28 -16.85
N ALA A 63 3.80 -0.02 -17.63
CA ALA A 63 2.43 0.38 -17.38
C ALA A 63 1.62 -0.67 -16.59
N THR A 64 1.90 -1.95 -16.83
CA THR A 64 1.18 -3.07 -16.19
C THR A 64 1.77 -3.42 -14.82
N ASP A 65 0.92 -3.79 -13.88
CA ASP A 65 1.37 -4.21 -12.55
C ASP A 65 2.27 -5.46 -12.61
N ILE A 66 1.93 -6.42 -13.48
CA ILE A 66 2.71 -7.65 -13.61
C ILE A 66 4.15 -7.37 -14.06
N ASN A 67 4.37 -6.46 -15.05
CA ASN A 67 5.72 -6.10 -15.48
C ASN A 67 6.43 -5.25 -14.42
N ARG A 68 5.74 -4.32 -13.74
CA ARG A 68 6.32 -3.55 -12.63
C ARG A 68 6.83 -4.46 -11.51
N GLN A 69 6.09 -5.53 -11.18
CA GLN A 69 6.56 -6.49 -10.17
C GLN A 69 7.79 -7.27 -10.67
N LEU A 70 7.84 -7.69 -11.93
CA LEU A 70 9.02 -8.36 -12.51
C LEU A 70 10.25 -7.44 -12.53
N CYS A 71 10.08 -6.15 -12.71
CA CYS A 71 11.17 -5.17 -12.62
C CYS A 71 11.90 -5.23 -11.26
N ARG A 72 11.22 -5.61 -10.16
CA ARG A 72 11.85 -5.79 -8.83
C ARG A 72 12.84 -6.95 -8.76
N LEU A 73 12.81 -7.86 -9.74
CA LEU A 73 13.79 -8.94 -9.91
C LEU A 73 14.97 -8.54 -10.78
N LEU A 74 14.76 -7.58 -11.70
CA LEU A 74 15.75 -7.12 -12.68
C LEU A 74 16.59 -5.94 -12.17
N TYR A 75 16.04 -5.15 -11.25
CA TYR A 75 16.65 -3.90 -10.77
C TYR A 75 16.63 -3.85 -9.26
N GLU A 76 17.77 -3.57 -8.64
CA GLU A 76 17.85 -3.36 -7.20
C GLU A 76 17.77 -1.88 -6.85
N PRO A 77 17.10 -1.52 -5.74
CA PRO A 77 17.08 -0.17 -5.21
C PRO A 77 18.26 0.08 -4.26
N LEU A 78 18.39 1.32 -3.77
CA LEU A 78 19.34 1.64 -2.70
C LEU A 78 18.96 0.96 -1.39
N LEU A 79 17.67 1.00 -1.05
CA LEU A 79 17.08 0.48 0.18
C LEU A 79 15.76 -0.22 -0.14
N LYS A 80 15.35 -1.11 0.76
CA LYS A 80 14.02 -1.74 0.76
C LYS A 80 13.38 -1.53 2.12
N THR A 81 12.07 -1.44 2.18
CA THR A 81 11.32 -1.42 3.43
C THR A 81 10.56 -2.73 3.61
N ASP A 82 10.50 -3.23 4.85
CA ASP A 82 9.66 -4.37 5.20
C ASP A 82 8.18 -3.96 5.40
N ASN A 83 7.32 -4.91 5.78
CA ASN A 83 5.92 -4.66 6.09
C ASN A 83 5.69 -3.80 7.36
N SER A 84 6.73 -3.49 8.11
CA SER A 84 6.72 -2.58 9.27
C SER A 84 7.43 -1.25 8.98
N TYR A 85 7.78 -1.01 7.71
CA TYR A 85 8.50 0.17 7.21
C TYR A 85 9.92 0.34 7.78
N ASN A 86 10.53 -0.75 8.30
CA ASN A 86 11.94 -0.76 8.66
C ASN A 86 12.80 -0.87 7.39
N ILE A 87 13.93 -0.17 7.39
CA ILE A 87 14.86 -0.12 6.26
C ILE A 87 15.78 -1.33 6.26
N SER A 88 15.99 -1.91 5.08
CA SER A 88 17.10 -2.81 4.78
C SER A 88 17.95 -2.27 3.64
N TYR A 89 19.29 -2.31 3.82
CA TYR A 89 20.23 -1.77 2.84
C TYR A 89 20.48 -2.77 1.70
N SER A 90 20.06 -2.43 0.46
CA SER A 90 20.33 -3.22 -0.74
C SER A 90 21.63 -2.76 -1.41
N LEU A 91 21.59 -1.77 -2.30
CA LEU A 91 22.80 -1.22 -2.93
C LEU A 91 23.55 -0.22 -2.05
N ALA A 92 22.83 0.44 -1.14
CA ALA A 92 23.46 1.33 -0.17
C ALA A 92 24.18 0.53 0.93
N GLN A 93 25.34 1.04 1.36
CA GLN A 93 26.04 0.63 2.58
C GLN A 93 25.47 1.38 3.79
N SER A 94 25.14 2.66 3.59
CA SER A 94 24.52 3.54 4.58
C SER A 94 23.74 4.65 3.90
N ALA A 95 22.74 5.20 4.59
CA ALA A 95 22.04 6.43 4.23
C ALA A 95 21.89 7.26 5.51
N GLU A 96 22.46 8.45 5.52
CA GLU A 96 22.45 9.35 6.67
C GLU A 96 21.73 10.64 6.30
N VAL A 97 20.67 10.96 7.03
CA VAL A 97 19.90 12.20 6.84
C VAL A 97 20.28 13.20 7.93
N LYS A 98 20.74 14.39 7.52
CA LYS A 98 21.07 15.51 8.39
C LYS A 98 20.39 16.78 7.87
N GLY A 99 19.34 17.22 8.55
CA GLY A 99 18.56 18.38 8.12
C GLY A 99 18.00 18.17 6.71
N LYS A 100 18.42 19.00 5.78
CA LYS A 100 17.98 18.98 4.38
C LYS A 100 18.93 18.23 3.42
N GLU A 101 19.73 17.33 3.94
CA GLU A 101 20.68 16.55 3.14
C GLU A 101 20.64 15.07 3.54
N CYS A 102 20.55 14.20 2.53
CA CYS A 102 20.72 12.76 2.68
C CYS A 102 22.00 12.33 1.96
N THR A 103 22.95 11.76 2.69
CA THR A 103 24.20 11.21 2.14
C THR A 103 24.10 9.69 2.09
N VAL A 104 24.24 9.10 0.91
CA VAL A 104 24.19 7.65 0.67
C VAL A 104 25.57 7.15 0.25
N SER A 105 26.11 6.17 0.98
CA SER A 105 27.31 5.43 0.58
C SER A 105 26.94 4.11 -0.08
N LEU A 106 27.62 3.73 -1.16
CA LEU A 106 27.30 2.56 -1.96
C LEU A 106 28.19 1.36 -1.65
N LYS A 107 27.61 0.17 -1.61
CA LYS A 107 28.33 -1.10 -1.67
C LYS A 107 29.02 -1.27 -3.03
N SER A 108 30.05 -2.10 -3.11
CA SER A 108 30.58 -2.54 -4.40
C SER A 108 29.62 -3.54 -5.03
N ARG A 109 29.09 -3.19 -6.18
CA ARG A 109 28.12 -3.96 -6.97
C ARG A 109 28.43 -3.84 -8.45
N TYR A 110 27.89 -4.77 -9.23
CA TYR A 110 28.05 -4.82 -10.67
C TYR A 110 26.67 -4.92 -11.34
N PHE A 111 26.55 -4.34 -12.51
CA PHE A 111 25.41 -4.58 -13.39
C PHE A 111 25.48 -5.98 -14.00
N SER A 112 24.36 -6.42 -14.60
CA SER A 112 24.26 -7.74 -15.24
C SER A 112 25.20 -7.94 -16.45
N ASP A 113 25.79 -6.87 -16.97
CA ASP A 113 26.82 -6.89 -18.00
C ASP A 113 28.26 -6.91 -17.45
N GLY A 114 28.44 -6.99 -16.12
CA GLY A 114 29.72 -7.04 -15.45
C GLY A 114 30.38 -5.68 -15.21
N THR A 115 29.77 -4.56 -15.62
CA THR A 115 30.30 -3.22 -15.35
C THR A 115 30.02 -2.78 -13.91
N ALA A 116 30.94 -2.03 -13.29
CA ALA A 116 30.77 -1.58 -11.92
C ALA A 116 29.68 -0.52 -11.80
N LEU A 117 28.83 -0.63 -10.76
CA LEU A 117 27.83 0.36 -10.38
C LEU A 117 28.50 1.53 -9.65
N THR A 118 28.17 2.74 -10.05
CA THR A 118 28.72 3.98 -9.50
C THR A 118 27.64 4.94 -9.02
N ALA A 119 28.04 5.98 -8.27
CA ALA A 119 27.17 7.04 -7.82
C ALA A 119 26.51 7.83 -8.99
N GLU A 120 27.18 7.89 -10.15
CA GLU A 120 26.60 8.53 -11.33
C GLU A 120 25.40 7.77 -11.90
N ASP A 121 25.38 6.43 -11.81
CA ASP A 121 24.23 5.61 -12.20
C ASP A 121 23.04 5.84 -11.26
N VAL A 122 23.32 6.02 -9.97
CA VAL A 122 22.29 6.38 -8.98
C VAL A 122 21.71 7.76 -9.28
N VAL A 123 22.55 8.77 -9.53
CA VAL A 123 22.09 10.13 -9.89
C VAL A 123 21.28 10.11 -11.19
N TYR A 124 21.71 9.32 -12.18
CA TYR A 124 20.96 9.13 -13.42
C TYR A 124 19.58 8.55 -13.17
N SER A 125 19.50 7.45 -12.42
CA SER A 125 18.25 6.77 -12.05
C SER A 125 17.33 7.68 -11.24
N PHE A 126 17.87 8.42 -10.26
CA PHE A 126 17.14 9.42 -9.49
C PHE A 126 16.47 10.47 -10.39
N ASN A 127 17.20 11.02 -11.37
CA ASN A 127 16.66 12.06 -12.26
C ASN A 127 15.55 11.53 -13.16
N ILE A 128 15.61 10.26 -13.58
CA ILE A 128 14.52 9.62 -14.32
C ILE A 128 13.35 9.33 -13.42
N ALA A 129 13.57 8.71 -12.24
CA ALA A 129 12.55 8.39 -11.26
C ALA A 129 11.71 9.60 -10.89
N LYS A 130 12.37 10.74 -10.60
CA LYS A 130 11.72 11.99 -10.23
C LYS A 130 10.83 12.59 -11.35
N LYS A 131 11.11 12.28 -12.61
CA LYS A 131 10.36 12.77 -13.78
C LYS A 131 9.41 11.74 -14.38
N SER A 132 9.39 10.52 -13.85
CA SER A 132 8.55 9.44 -14.35
C SER A 132 7.08 9.64 -13.98
N ASN A 133 6.19 8.94 -14.65
CA ASN A 133 4.77 8.83 -14.26
C ASN A 133 4.53 7.63 -13.32
N THR A 134 5.52 7.27 -12.52
CA THR A 134 5.45 6.15 -11.58
C THR A 134 5.35 6.65 -10.14
N GLU A 135 5.12 5.73 -9.22
CA GLU A 135 5.12 6.01 -7.77
C GLU A 135 6.39 6.69 -7.26
N TYR A 136 7.52 6.49 -7.94
CA TYR A 136 8.81 7.04 -7.54
C TYR A 136 8.87 8.57 -7.65
N ALA A 137 8.21 9.16 -8.65
CA ALA A 137 8.12 10.62 -8.77
C ALA A 137 7.41 11.23 -7.55
N TYR A 138 6.33 10.59 -7.10
CA TYR A 138 5.59 10.99 -5.92
C TYR A 138 6.41 10.80 -4.64
N LYS A 139 7.09 9.65 -4.49
CA LYS A 139 7.96 9.37 -3.32
C LYS A 139 9.10 10.38 -3.21
N LEU A 140 9.66 10.85 -4.33
CA LEU A 140 10.80 11.77 -4.38
C LEU A 140 10.41 13.26 -4.48
N TYR A 141 9.16 13.63 -4.21
CA TYR A 141 8.71 14.99 -4.43
C TYR A 141 9.50 16.05 -3.61
N GLU A 142 9.92 15.71 -2.39
CA GLU A 142 10.70 16.58 -1.52
C GLU A 142 12.20 16.66 -1.89
N ALA A 143 12.70 15.72 -2.66
CA ALA A 143 14.08 15.75 -3.10
C ALA A 143 14.28 16.80 -4.21
N LEU A 144 15.14 17.78 -3.98
CA LEU A 144 15.44 18.84 -4.96
C LEU A 144 16.41 18.36 -6.03
N SER A 145 17.50 17.70 -5.63
CA SER A 145 18.56 17.25 -6.52
C SER A 145 19.36 16.12 -5.91
N ALA A 146 20.03 15.35 -6.77
CA ALA A 146 21.05 14.38 -6.37
C ALA A 146 22.36 14.68 -7.12
N ALA A 147 23.51 14.48 -6.46
CA ALA A 147 24.84 14.65 -7.04
C ALA A 147 25.79 13.55 -6.56
N ALA A 148 26.65 13.05 -7.43
CA ALA A 148 27.75 12.18 -7.06
C ALA A 148 28.88 13.04 -6.46
N ARG A 149 29.26 12.75 -5.21
CA ARG A 149 30.44 13.37 -4.56
C ARG A 149 31.71 12.69 -5.04
N ASP A 150 31.66 11.40 -5.18
CA ASP A 150 32.68 10.50 -5.73
C ASP A 150 32.00 9.26 -6.31
N SER A 151 32.77 8.26 -6.75
CA SER A 151 32.21 7.05 -7.38
C SER A 151 31.31 6.20 -6.48
N LYS A 152 31.34 6.41 -5.15
CA LYS A 152 30.60 5.61 -4.15
C LYS A 152 29.71 6.43 -3.24
N THR A 153 29.66 7.75 -3.38
CA THR A 153 28.90 8.63 -2.50
C THR A 153 27.95 9.51 -3.28
N VAL A 154 26.66 9.40 -2.96
CA VAL A 154 25.59 10.26 -3.51
C VAL A 154 25.10 11.19 -2.41
N VAL A 155 24.90 12.46 -2.75
CA VAL A 155 24.31 13.48 -1.88
C VAL A 155 22.99 13.93 -2.49
N ILE A 156 21.90 13.81 -1.72
CA ILE A 156 20.56 14.25 -2.13
C ILE A 156 20.16 15.43 -1.27
N LYS A 157 19.79 16.54 -1.91
CA LYS A 157 19.29 17.75 -1.25
C LYS A 157 17.77 17.73 -1.18
N LEU A 158 17.22 18.12 -0.03
CA LEU A 158 15.79 18.11 0.28
C LEU A 158 15.25 19.53 0.38
N ASP A 159 13.98 19.72 0.07
CA ASP A 159 13.27 20.98 0.25
C ASP A 159 13.09 21.32 1.74
N ARG A 160 12.77 20.31 2.53
CA ARG A 160 12.65 20.41 4.00
C ARG A 160 13.49 19.35 4.70
N ALA A 161 13.66 19.48 6.01
CA ALA A 161 14.21 18.40 6.83
C ALA A 161 13.21 17.23 6.87
N ASP A 162 13.70 16.01 6.70
CA ASP A 162 12.93 14.79 6.81
C ASP A 162 13.81 13.63 7.32
N PRO A 163 13.75 13.28 8.60
CA PRO A 163 14.58 12.22 9.17
C PRO A 163 14.25 10.83 8.62
N TYR A 164 13.08 10.66 8.00
CA TYR A 164 12.62 9.40 7.40
C TYR A 164 12.82 9.34 5.89
N PHE A 165 13.46 10.34 5.28
CA PHE A 165 13.64 10.41 3.82
C PHE A 165 14.30 9.15 3.23
N ALA A 166 15.17 8.47 3.98
CA ALA A 166 15.78 7.23 3.51
C ALA A 166 14.74 6.16 3.11
N ASN A 167 13.55 6.16 3.72
CA ASN A 167 12.49 5.18 3.43
C ASN A 167 11.93 5.27 2.00
N VAL A 168 12.16 6.38 1.30
CA VAL A 168 11.68 6.59 -0.09
C VAL A 168 12.75 6.29 -1.15
N LEU A 169 13.92 5.78 -0.76
CA LEU A 169 15.02 5.45 -1.67
C LEU A 169 14.92 4.03 -2.25
N ASP A 170 13.70 3.56 -2.48
CA ASP A 170 13.38 2.25 -3.04
C ASP A 170 13.22 2.27 -4.58
N PHE A 171 13.64 3.36 -5.25
CA PHE A 171 13.59 3.44 -6.70
C PHE A 171 14.67 2.56 -7.35
N PRO A 172 14.35 1.88 -8.48
CA PRO A 172 15.26 0.98 -9.17
C PRO A 172 16.49 1.68 -9.74
N ILE A 173 17.67 1.08 -9.62
CA ILE A 173 18.89 1.61 -10.21
C ILE A 173 19.15 0.94 -11.55
N ILE A 174 19.28 1.74 -12.60
CA ILE A 174 19.63 1.32 -13.97
C ILE A 174 21.01 1.86 -14.35
N LYS A 175 21.71 1.16 -15.23
CA LYS A 175 22.96 1.66 -15.79
C LYS A 175 22.70 2.91 -16.64
N ARG A 176 23.52 3.93 -16.44
CA ARG A 176 23.38 5.21 -17.11
C ARG A 176 23.32 5.05 -18.64
N ASN A 177 22.32 5.68 -19.27
CA ASN A 177 22.01 5.66 -20.69
C ASN A 177 21.65 4.28 -21.29
N SER A 178 21.53 3.22 -20.52
CA SER A 178 21.13 1.90 -21.04
C SER A 178 19.65 1.85 -21.45
N ASP A 179 18.83 2.72 -20.92
CA ASP A 179 17.40 2.93 -21.27
C ASP A 179 17.17 3.54 -22.66
N LYS A 180 18.25 3.98 -23.33
CA LYS A 180 18.23 4.61 -24.65
C LYS A 180 18.82 3.74 -25.76
N ILE A 181 19.21 2.52 -25.42
CA ILE A 181 19.80 1.60 -26.38
C ILE A 181 18.68 1.01 -27.25
N THR A 182 18.77 1.27 -28.55
CA THR A 182 17.91 0.68 -29.59
C THR A 182 18.73 -0.21 -30.49
N ASP A 183 18.13 -1.28 -30.98
CA ASP A 183 18.74 -2.16 -31.99
C ASP A 183 18.62 -1.57 -33.40
N SER A 184 19.12 -2.32 -34.40
CA SER A 184 19.05 -1.95 -35.82
C SER A 184 17.63 -1.78 -36.35
N ASP A 185 16.65 -2.42 -35.72
CA ASP A 185 15.24 -2.39 -36.09
C ASP A 185 14.46 -1.29 -35.36
N GLY A 186 15.16 -0.48 -34.53
CA GLY A 186 14.60 0.64 -33.79
C GLY A 186 13.87 0.24 -32.52
N VAL A 187 14.01 -1.02 -32.06
CA VAL A 187 13.41 -1.49 -30.81
C VAL A 187 14.28 -1.08 -29.63
N THR A 188 13.67 -0.40 -28.67
CA THR A 188 14.36 -0.04 -27.41
C THR A 188 14.37 -1.23 -26.47
N HIS A 189 15.57 -1.65 -26.05
CA HIS A 189 15.73 -2.71 -25.09
C HIS A 189 15.49 -2.26 -23.65
N PRO A 190 15.06 -3.17 -22.75
CA PRO A 190 15.03 -2.91 -21.32
C PRO A 190 16.41 -2.43 -20.82
N PRO A 191 16.45 -1.46 -19.88
CA PRO A 191 17.73 -0.98 -19.37
C PRO A 191 18.50 -2.07 -18.65
N ILE A 192 19.83 -1.93 -18.59
CA ILE A 192 20.71 -2.84 -17.87
C ILE A 192 20.55 -2.63 -16.37
N GLY A 193 20.14 -3.68 -15.65
CA GLY A 193 19.92 -3.68 -14.20
C GLY A 193 21.01 -4.42 -13.44
N CYS A 194 20.95 -4.33 -12.13
CA CYS A 194 21.82 -5.04 -11.18
C CYS A 194 21.01 -5.95 -10.23
N GLY A 195 19.83 -6.40 -10.69
CA GLY A 195 18.93 -7.23 -9.92
C GLY A 195 19.41 -8.66 -9.75
N ARG A 196 18.61 -9.43 -9.02
CA ARG A 196 18.86 -10.87 -8.74
C ARG A 196 18.80 -11.74 -9.98
N PHE A 197 18.03 -11.30 -10.98
CA PHE A 197 17.86 -11.95 -12.27
C PHE A 197 18.12 -10.94 -13.39
N LYS A 198 18.33 -11.49 -14.59
CA LYS A 198 18.39 -10.74 -15.85
C LYS A 198 17.53 -11.44 -16.91
N LEU A 199 17.08 -10.69 -17.91
CA LEU A 199 16.44 -11.29 -19.09
C LEU A 199 17.44 -12.15 -19.85
N ASN A 200 16.98 -13.29 -20.36
CA ASN A 200 17.75 -14.06 -21.35
C ASN A 200 17.70 -13.35 -22.73
N GLU A 201 18.48 -13.83 -23.68
CA GLU A 201 18.59 -13.25 -25.04
C GLU A 201 17.22 -13.14 -25.76
N ASN A 202 16.33 -14.10 -25.54
CA ASN A 202 15.02 -14.16 -26.18
C ASN A 202 13.95 -13.35 -25.40
N SER A 203 14.26 -12.79 -24.25
CA SER A 203 13.33 -12.06 -23.36
C SER A 203 12.07 -12.86 -22.95
N ASP A 204 12.14 -14.21 -22.99
CA ASP A 204 11.04 -15.12 -22.64
C ASP A 204 11.16 -15.73 -21.23
N ARG A 205 12.26 -15.46 -20.55
CA ARG A 205 12.53 -15.88 -19.16
C ARG A 205 13.52 -14.98 -18.45
N LEU A 206 13.51 -15.06 -17.12
CA LEU A 206 14.55 -14.46 -16.31
C LEU A 206 15.50 -15.56 -15.85
N VAL A 207 16.80 -15.30 -15.97
CA VAL A 207 17.87 -16.19 -15.51
C VAL A 207 18.68 -15.51 -14.41
N VAL A 208 19.31 -16.28 -13.55
CA VAL A 208 20.12 -15.73 -12.45
C VAL A 208 21.19 -14.79 -13.00
N ASN A 209 21.30 -13.62 -12.38
CA ASN A 209 22.39 -12.70 -12.66
C ASN A 209 23.68 -13.20 -11.99
N GLU A 210 24.68 -13.57 -12.79
CA GLU A 210 25.96 -14.12 -12.31
C GLU A 210 26.79 -13.14 -11.48
N HIS A 211 26.47 -11.84 -11.57
CA HIS A 211 27.13 -10.78 -10.80
C HIS A 211 26.38 -10.43 -9.49
N ASP A 212 25.22 -11.06 -9.25
CA ASP A 212 24.50 -10.91 -7.98
C ASP A 212 25.17 -11.75 -6.87
N PRO A 213 25.35 -11.18 -5.67
CA PRO A 213 25.92 -11.95 -4.54
C PRO A 213 25.13 -13.19 -4.14
N GLY A 214 23.80 -13.16 -4.30
CA GLY A 214 22.89 -14.27 -4.01
C GLY A 214 22.71 -15.27 -5.15
N LYS A 215 23.62 -15.36 -6.11
CA LYS A 215 23.48 -16.17 -7.33
C LYS A 215 23.26 -17.68 -7.13
N ASN A 216 23.63 -18.22 -5.97
CA ASN A 216 23.49 -19.65 -5.66
C ASN A 216 22.12 -19.98 -5.00
N ARG A 217 21.05 -19.46 -5.55
CA ARG A 217 19.66 -19.71 -5.07
C ARG A 217 19.05 -20.97 -5.67
N ALA A 218 18.07 -21.56 -4.98
CA ALA A 218 17.39 -22.76 -5.44
C ALA A 218 16.54 -22.51 -6.71
N ILE A 219 15.98 -21.29 -6.86
CA ILE A 219 15.26 -20.86 -8.06
C ILE A 219 16.27 -20.27 -9.04
N GLY A 220 16.65 -21.05 -10.05
CA GLY A 220 17.62 -20.65 -11.08
C GLY A 220 17.00 -19.96 -12.30
N GLU A 221 15.68 -20.10 -12.51
CA GLU A 221 14.96 -19.61 -13.69
C GLU A 221 13.56 -19.14 -13.31
N ILE A 222 13.08 -18.10 -13.98
CA ILE A 222 11.68 -17.68 -13.94
C ILE A 222 11.14 -17.71 -15.36
N ARG A 223 10.19 -18.60 -15.61
CA ARG A 223 9.48 -18.73 -16.88
C ARG A 223 8.37 -17.72 -16.96
N LEU A 224 8.23 -17.08 -18.10
CA LEU A 224 7.25 -16.02 -18.32
C LEU A 224 6.10 -16.51 -19.19
N ILE A 225 4.86 -16.34 -18.71
CA ILE A 225 3.64 -16.58 -19.48
C ILE A 225 3.08 -15.23 -19.90
N ASN A 226 2.88 -15.02 -21.20
CA ASN A 226 2.31 -13.79 -21.71
C ASN A 226 0.81 -13.70 -21.38
N ALA A 227 0.44 -12.67 -20.64
CA ALA A 227 -0.94 -12.27 -20.36
C ALA A 227 -1.16 -10.87 -20.95
N PRO A 228 -1.75 -10.78 -22.17
CA PRO A 228 -1.81 -9.51 -22.91
C PRO A 228 -2.75 -8.47 -22.28
N ASP A 229 -3.72 -8.92 -21.48
CA ASP A 229 -4.73 -8.07 -20.85
C ASP A 229 -5.19 -8.63 -19.49
N SER A 230 -6.05 -7.89 -18.81
CA SER A 230 -6.56 -8.24 -17.48
C SER A 230 -7.44 -9.50 -17.48
N GLU A 231 -8.11 -9.83 -18.58
CA GLU A 231 -8.90 -11.06 -18.71
C GLU A 231 -7.99 -12.29 -18.76
N ALA A 232 -6.91 -12.22 -19.53
CA ALA A 232 -5.89 -13.27 -19.57
C ALA A 232 -5.19 -13.42 -18.22
N VAL A 233 -4.87 -12.32 -17.53
CA VAL A 233 -4.33 -12.37 -16.16
C VAL A 233 -5.31 -13.10 -15.24
N GLY A 234 -6.59 -12.71 -15.24
CA GLY A 234 -7.62 -13.36 -14.43
C GLY A 234 -7.73 -14.86 -14.71
N HIS A 235 -7.75 -15.25 -15.98
CA HIS A 235 -7.81 -16.65 -16.40
C HIS A 235 -6.60 -17.45 -15.91
N TYR A 236 -5.36 -16.97 -16.17
CA TYR A 236 -4.15 -17.68 -15.75
C TYR A 236 -4.00 -17.78 -14.23
N VAL A 237 -4.45 -16.79 -13.49
CA VAL A 237 -4.48 -16.82 -12.02
C VAL A 237 -5.50 -17.85 -11.53
N GLU A 238 -6.71 -17.88 -12.12
CA GLU A 238 -7.78 -18.79 -11.73
C GLU A 238 -7.42 -20.27 -11.96
N ILE A 239 -6.81 -20.59 -13.10
CA ILE A 239 -6.38 -21.97 -13.43
C ILE A 239 -5.07 -22.36 -12.75
N GLY A 240 -4.41 -21.46 -12.02
CA GLY A 240 -3.15 -21.73 -11.33
C GLY A 240 -1.95 -21.92 -12.29
N ALA A 241 -1.97 -21.30 -13.47
CA ALA A 241 -0.85 -21.34 -14.42
C ALA A 241 0.36 -20.53 -13.93
N ALA A 242 0.13 -19.47 -13.15
CA ALA A 242 1.16 -18.72 -12.47
C ALA A 242 1.44 -19.29 -11.07
N ASP A 243 2.70 -19.34 -10.69
CA ASP A 243 3.11 -19.79 -9.36
C ASP A 243 2.89 -18.70 -8.28
N MET A 244 2.95 -17.44 -8.65
CA MET A 244 2.72 -16.30 -7.77
C MET A 244 1.98 -15.19 -8.52
N TYR A 245 1.10 -14.49 -7.81
CA TYR A 245 0.40 -13.32 -8.32
C TYR A 245 0.18 -12.31 -7.21
N TYR A 246 0.54 -11.06 -7.48
CA TYR A 246 0.29 -9.94 -6.59
C TYR A 246 -0.76 -9.00 -7.17
N SER A 247 -1.68 -8.56 -6.32
CA SER A 247 -2.64 -7.49 -6.61
C SER A 247 -2.67 -6.48 -5.47
N ASP A 248 -2.63 -5.22 -5.81
CA ASP A 248 -2.84 -4.15 -4.82
C ASP A 248 -4.32 -3.88 -4.53
N ILE A 249 -5.22 -4.54 -5.25
CA ILE A 249 -6.69 -4.41 -5.15
C ILE A 249 -7.23 -2.97 -5.23
N SER A 250 -6.47 -2.04 -5.82
CA SER A 250 -6.84 -0.62 -5.93
C SER A 250 -8.09 -0.38 -6.78
N ASP A 251 -8.37 -1.25 -7.73
CA ASP A 251 -9.55 -1.24 -8.59
C ASP A 251 -10.82 -1.76 -7.89
N GLY A 252 -10.69 -2.28 -6.67
CA GLY A 252 -11.79 -2.88 -5.91
C GLY A 252 -12.12 -4.31 -6.29
N ASN A 253 -11.31 -4.98 -7.12
CA ASN A 253 -11.45 -6.37 -7.48
C ASN A 253 -10.43 -7.24 -6.75
N ILE A 254 -10.87 -8.40 -6.30
CA ILE A 254 -10.02 -9.39 -5.64
C ILE A 254 -10.07 -10.65 -6.49
N LEU A 255 -9.01 -10.90 -7.27
CA LEU A 255 -8.83 -12.18 -7.94
C LEU A 255 -8.55 -13.27 -6.89
N ARG A 256 -9.01 -14.47 -7.15
CA ARG A 256 -8.78 -15.63 -6.29
C ARG A 256 -7.85 -16.60 -6.99
N MET A 257 -6.76 -16.94 -6.34
CA MET A 257 -5.84 -17.99 -6.75
C MET A 257 -5.89 -19.10 -5.71
N SER A 258 -5.86 -20.36 -6.15
CA SER A 258 -5.68 -21.49 -5.23
C SER A 258 -4.28 -21.44 -4.63
N GLY A 259 -4.15 -21.74 -3.33
CA GLY A 259 -2.88 -21.74 -2.64
C GLY A 259 -2.88 -20.83 -1.40
N LYS A 260 -1.67 -20.46 -1.01
CA LYS A 260 -1.42 -19.59 0.15
C LYS A 260 -1.53 -18.12 -0.25
N LYS A 261 -1.81 -17.27 0.74
CA LYS A 261 -1.79 -15.82 0.55
C LYS A 261 -1.11 -15.11 1.71
N VAL A 262 -0.49 -13.97 1.38
CA VAL A 262 0.10 -13.02 2.35
C VAL A 262 -0.45 -11.64 2.06
N ASN A 263 -0.90 -10.94 3.10
CA ASN A 263 -1.27 -9.53 2.97
C ASN A 263 0.00 -8.66 2.99
N ILE A 264 0.10 -7.77 2.02
CA ILE A 264 1.21 -6.83 1.87
C ILE A 264 0.73 -5.46 2.38
N ASN A 265 1.37 -4.93 3.40
CA ASN A 265 1.02 -3.63 3.92
C ASN A 265 1.31 -2.53 2.89
N LEU A 266 0.26 -1.81 2.53
CA LEU A 266 0.33 -0.60 1.73
C LEU A 266 0.12 0.60 2.66
N ASN A 267 0.82 1.68 2.43
CA ASN A 267 0.58 2.91 3.19
C ASN A 267 -0.54 3.73 2.56
N HIS A 268 -1.66 3.05 2.27
CA HIS A 268 -2.84 3.60 1.61
C HIS A 268 -3.97 3.75 2.63
N LEU A 269 -4.14 4.96 3.13
CA LEU A 269 -5.18 5.29 4.12
C LEU A 269 -6.53 5.49 3.43
N ILE A 270 -7.53 4.72 3.86
CA ILE A 270 -8.95 4.96 3.60
C ILE A 270 -9.48 5.87 4.72
N TYR A 271 -10.14 6.96 4.35
CA TYR A 271 -10.63 7.95 5.30
C TYR A 271 -11.94 8.58 4.85
N ILE A 272 -12.71 9.08 5.82
CA ILE A 272 -13.82 9.98 5.54
C ILE A 272 -13.28 11.41 5.56
N GLY A 273 -13.34 12.07 4.41
CA GLY A 273 -13.08 13.50 4.31
C GLY A 273 -14.31 14.31 4.70
N VAL A 274 -14.08 15.45 5.32
CA VAL A 274 -15.10 16.28 5.93
C VAL A 274 -15.06 17.68 5.36
N ASN A 275 -16.20 18.21 4.92
CA ASN A 275 -16.29 19.61 4.55
C ASN A 275 -16.44 20.50 5.80
N LEU A 276 -15.34 21.08 6.24
CA LEU A 276 -15.32 21.95 7.44
C LEU A 276 -16.03 23.30 7.24
N SER A 277 -16.50 23.61 6.03
CA SER A 277 -17.39 24.76 5.79
C SER A 277 -18.86 24.47 6.17
N ASN A 278 -19.20 23.19 6.39
CA ASN A 278 -20.52 22.82 6.88
C ASN A 278 -20.57 23.11 8.40
N GLU A 279 -21.55 23.89 8.83
CA GLU A 279 -21.71 24.34 10.22
C GLU A 279 -21.73 23.19 11.25
N GLN A 280 -22.42 22.07 10.94
CA GLN A 280 -22.47 20.94 11.85
C GLN A 280 -21.14 20.18 11.86
N LEU A 281 -20.58 19.92 10.69
CA LEU A 281 -19.32 19.17 10.54
C LEU A 281 -18.08 19.95 10.98
N SER A 282 -18.17 21.28 11.11
CA SER A 282 -17.11 22.09 11.71
C SER A 282 -16.98 21.84 13.22
N LEU A 283 -18.04 21.31 13.88
CA LEU A 283 -18.02 20.96 15.31
C LEU A 283 -17.11 19.74 15.51
N ASN A 284 -16.08 19.92 16.31
CA ASN A 284 -15.10 18.87 16.60
C ASN A 284 -15.75 17.66 17.27
N ALA A 285 -16.60 17.88 18.26
CA ALA A 285 -17.32 16.81 18.95
C ALA A 285 -18.19 15.96 18.00
N LEU A 286 -18.77 16.54 16.93
CA LEU A 286 -19.48 15.74 15.93
C LEU A 286 -18.53 14.82 15.13
N ARG A 287 -17.35 15.31 14.73
CA ARG A 287 -16.36 14.47 14.03
C ARG A 287 -15.83 13.37 14.94
N GLN A 288 -15.62 13.67 16.22
CA GLN A 288 -15.27 12.69 17.25
C GLN A 288 -16.37 11.63 17.43
N ALA A 289 -17.65 12.06 17.49
CA ALA A 289 -18.79 11.16 17.57
C ALA A 289 -18.89 10.24 16.33
N ILE A 290 -18.71 10.78 15.13
CA ILE A 290 -18.66 9.98 13.90
C ILE A 290 -17.52 8.97 14.00
N SER A 291 -16.33 9.37 14.43
CA SER A 291 -15.16 8.49 14.53
C SER A 291 -15.35 7.37 15.56
N SER A 292 -15.86 7.69 16.76
CA SER A 292 -16.06 6.71 17.84
C SER A 292 -17.29 5.81 17.63
N GLY A 293 -18.21 6.20 16.74
CA GLY A 293 -19.35 5.35 16.33
C GLY A 293 -19.00 4.25 15.32
N LEU A 294 -17.76 4.19 14.81
CA LEU A 294 -17.37 3.27 13.75
C LEU A 294 -16.56 2.08 14.27
N ASP A 295 -17.03 0.87 14.04
CA ASP A 295 -16.23 -0.35 14.22
C ASP A 295 -15.34 -0.58 12.97
N ARG A 296 -14.09 -0.13 13.08
CA ARG A 296 -13.09 -0.26 12.01
C ARG A 296 -12.71 -1.70 11.70
N LYS A 297 -12.80 -2.62 12.69
CA LYS A 297 -12.55 -4.05 12.48
C LYS A 297 -13.64 -4.66 11.61
N GLU A 298 -14.90 -4.29 11.85
CA GLU A 298 -16.02 -4.71 11.01
C GLU A 298 -15.86 -4.18 9.57
N ILE A 299 -15.52 -2.90 9.40
CA ILE A 299 -15.32 -2.30 8.07
C ILE A 299 -14.19 -3.04 7.33
N CYS A 300 -13.09 -3.40 8.00
CA CYS A 300 -12.01 -4.19 7.41
C CYS A 300 -12.47 -5.60 7.04
N ARG A 301 -13.22 -6.27 7.92
CA ARG A 301 -13.70 -7.64 7.70
C ARG A 301 -14.71 -7.71 6.56
N ASP A 302 -15.76 -6.90 6.61
CA ASP A 302 -16.94 -7.03 5.76
C ASP A 302 -16.89 -6.11 4.54
N GLY A 303 -16.25 -4.92 4.67
CA GLY A 303 -16.07 -3.97 3.57
C GLY A 303 -14.87 -4.30 2.69
N TYR A 304 -13.77 -4.76 3.29
CA TYR A 304 -12.51 -5.05 2.59
C TYR A 304 -12.13 -6.54 2.59
N TYR A 305 -13.00 -7.44 3.08
CA TYR A 305 -12.76 -8.89 3.11
C TYR A 305 -11.43 -9.29 3.76
N ASN A 306 -11.09 -8.63 4.88
CA ASN A 306 -9.80 -8.74 5.60
C ASN A 306 -8.56 -8.33 4.78
N ASN A 307 -8.71 -7.48 3.75
CA ASN A 307 -7.58 -6.90 3.01
C ASN A 307 -7.35 -5.43 3.40
N ALA A 308 -7.48 -5.14 4.68
CA ALA A 308 -7.16 -3.86 5.28
C ALA A 308 -6.81 -4.02 6.76
N LEU A 309 -6.01 -3.11 7.30
CA LEU A 309 -5.70 -2.98 8.72
C LEU A 309 -6.55 -1.85 9.32
N PRO A 310 -7.26 -2.06 10.45
CA PRO A 310 -8.01 -1.00 11.11
C PRO A 310 -7.08 0.16 11.49
N ALA A 311 -7.45 1.40 11.18
CA ALA A 311 -6.69 2.56 11.60
C ALA A 311 -6.85 2.76 13.12
N ASN A 312 -5.73 2.96 13.82
CA ASN A 312 -5.72 3.38 15.23
C ASN A 312 -5.49 4.89 15.38
N GLY A 313 -5.10 5.56 14.29
CA GLY A 313 -4.76 6.97 14.18
C GLY A 313 -4.49 7.35 12.73
N PHE A 314 -3.74 8.42 12.53
CA PHE A 314 -3.39 8.97 11.21
C PHE A 314 -2.19 8.29 10.54
N PHE A 315 -1.50 7.41 11.25
CA PHE A 315 -0.34 6.68 10.73
C PHE A 315 -0.64 5.19 10.65
N ASN A 316 0.02 4.52 9.71
CA ASN A 316 -0.17 3.08 9.52
C ASN A 316 0.17 2.31 10.80
N PRO A 317 -0.74 1.50 11.35
CA PRO A 317 -0.51 0.75 12.59
C PRO A 317 0.63 -0.28 12.48
N ALA A 318 1.07 -0.63 11.26
CA ALA A 318 2.23 -1.47 11.04
C ALA A 318 3.56 -0.74 11.27
N TRP A 319 3.58 0.60 11.20
CA TRP A 319 4.80 1.38 11.41
C TRP A 319 5.29 1.26 12.86
N GLU A 320 6.54 0.81 13.04
CA GLU A 320 7.07 0.48 14.36
C GLU A 320 7.05 1.68 15.32
N ALA A 321 7.36 2.89 14.81
CA ALA A 321 7.39 4.10 15.64
C ALA A 321 6.02 4.44 16.26
N VAL A 322 4.91 4.14 15.57
CA VAL A 322 3.55 4.39 16.10
C VAL A 322 3.20 3.49 17.27
N LYS A 323 3.75 2.28 17.32
CA LYS A 323 3.49 1.33 18.41
C LYS A 323 3.96 1.83 19.77
N SER A 324 4.93 2.73 19.79
CA SER A 324 5.46 3.35 21.02
C SER A 324 4.62 4.54 21.51
N VAL A 325 3.70 5.07 20.69
CA VAL A 325 2.86 6.22 21.04
C VAL A 325 1.64 5.74 21.83
N GLN A 326 1.58 6.14 23.10
CA GLN A 326 0.45 5.85 23.98
C GLN A 326 -0.75 6.75 23.65
N ASN A 327 -1.96 6.28 23.99
CA ASN A 327 -3.21 7.01 23.87
C ASN A 327 -3.72 7.31 22.44
N ILE A 328 -3.13 6.73 21.41
CA ILE A 328 -3.75 6.72 20.09
C ILE A 328 -4.77 5.59 20.05
N ASN A 329 -6.05 5.92 20.05
CA ASN A 329 -7.11 4.92 20.02
C ASN A 329 -8.36 5.45 19.31
N LEU A 330 -8.60 4.93 18.10
CA LEU A 330 -9.81 5.20 17.32
C LEU A 330 -10.81 4.03 17.37
N GLN A 331 -10.85 3.28 18.48
CA GLN A 331 -11.81 2.19 18.63
C GLN A 331 -13.24 2.70 18.80
N ALA A 332 -14.20 1.87 18.35
CA ALA A 332 -15.62 2.14 18.60
C ALA A 332 -15.88 2.24 20.09
N ASN A 333 -16.58 3.30 20.50
CA ASN A 333 -16.98 3.53 21.87
C ASN A 333 -18.33 4.24 21.90
N LYS A 334 -19.35 3.51 22.35
CA LYS A 334 -20.74 3.99 22.39
C LYS A 334 -20.91 5.17 23.33
N GLU A 335 -20.30 5.10 24.50
CA GLU A 335 -20.41 6.11 25.55
C GLU A 335 -19.85 7.43 25.02
N ILE A 336 -18.62 7.43 24.51
CA ILE A 336 -17.97 8.63 23.93
C ILE A 336 -18.78 9.17 22.74
N THR A 337 -19.37 8.29 21.91
CA THR A 337 -20.21 8.73 20.78
C THR A 337 -21.43 9.49 21.27
N VAL A 338 -22.13 8.95 22.26
CA VAL A 338 -23.34 9.59 22.82
C VAL A 338 -22.99 10.88 23.54
N GLU A 339 -21.96 10.89 24.40
CA GLU A 339 -21.50 12.07 25.13
C GLU A 339 -21.18 13.24 24.18
N ASN A 340 -20.40 13.00 23.13
CA ASN A 340 -20.06 14.03 22.15
C ASN A 340 -21.31 14.58 21.42
N LEU A 341 -22.31 13.72 21.11
CA LEU A 341 -23.54 14.17 20.48
C LEU A 341 -24.42 14.99 21.43
N GLU A 342 -24.44 14.65 22.71
CA GLU A 342 -25.17 15.35 23.74
C GLU A 342 -24.51 16.70 24.08
N GLU A 343 -23.17 16.75 24.13
CA GLU A 343 -22.40 18.00 24.34
C GLU A 343 -22.76 19.07 23.31
N ILE A 344 -22.95 18.70 22.04
CA ILE A 344 -23.33 19.62 20.97
C ILE A 344 -24.86 19.82 20.85
N GLY A 345 -25.63 19.32 21.83
CA GLY A 345 -27.07 19.58 21.96
C GLY A 345 -27.99 18.68 21.13
N TYR A 346 -27.50 17.57 20.58
CA TYR A 346 -28.32 16.59 19.81
C TYR A 346 -28.87 15.50 20.73
N ASN A 347 -29.77 15.83 21.63
CA ASN A 347 -30.24 14.98 22.72
C ASN A 347 -31.55 14.27 22.44
N LYS A 348 -32.25 14.61 21.34
CA LYS A 348 -33.57 14.07 21.00
C LYS A 348 -33.51 13.25 19.73
N LEU A 349 -34.30 12.16 19.68
CA LEU A 349 -34.56 11.42 18.46
C LEU A 349 -35.91 11.85 17.89
N ASP A 350 -35.98 12.04 16.58
CA ASP A 350 -37.25 12.24 15.87
C ASP A 350 -37.96 10.91 15.60
N SER A 351 -39.12 10.96 14.90
CA SER A 351 -39.90 9.76 14.54
C SER A 351 -39.17 8.79 13.58
N GLU A 352 -38.11 9.25 12.92
CA GLU A 352 -37.27 8.44 12.03
C GLU A 352 -36.03 7.90 12.77
N GLY A 353 -35.89 8.16 14.07
CA GLY A 353 -34.72 7.77 14.86
C GLY A 353 -33.48 8.66 14.60
N VAL A 354 -33.64 9.85 14.01
CA VAL A 354 -32.56 10.78 13.74
C VAL A 354 -32.42 11.79 14.86
N ARG A 355 -31.20 12.05 15.32
CA ARG A 355 -30.94 13.04 16.37
C ARG A 355 -31.21 14.47 15.90
N THR A 356 -31.81 15.24 16.79
CA THR A 356 -32.18 16.65 16.57
C THR A 356 -31.69 17.49 17.75
N ASN A 357 -31.31 18.74 17.48
CA ASN A 357 -31.01 19.72 18.50
C ASN A 357 -32.30 20.50 18.89
N SER A 358 -32.17 21.45 19.85
CA SER A 358 -33.28 22.26 20.32
C SER A 358 -33.92 23.17 19.25
N ALA A 359 -33.18 23.50 18.19
CA ALA A 359 -33.67 24.23 17.01
C ALA A 359 -34.32 23.34 15.96
N GLY A 360 -34.45 22.03 16.20
CA GLY A 360 -35.01 21.06 15.26
C GLY A 360 -34.08 20.67 14.12
N LYS A 361 -32.80 21.05 14.13
CA LYS A 361 -31.82 20.71 13.13
C LYS A 361 -31.43 19.23 13.30
N LYS A 362 -31.50 18.45 12.21
CA LYS A 362 -31.26 17.00 12.21
C LYS A 362 -29.81 16.67 11.83
N LEU A 363 -29.28 15.56 12.33
CA LEU A 363 -28.01 14.97 11.87
C LEU A 363 -28.26 14.12 10.63
N LYS A 364 -28.35 14.77 9.48
CA LYS A 364 -28.51 14.12 8.16
C LYS A 364 -27.41 14.57 7.22
N PHE A 365 -26.63 13.61 6.70
CA PHE A 365 -25.49 13.89 5.84
C PHE A 365 -25.52 13.02 4.59
N GLU A 366 -24.79 13.46 3.57
CA GLU A 366 -24.48 12.67 2.38
C GLU A 366 -23.00 12.27 2.41
N LEU A 367 -22.73 10.97 2.18
CA LEU A 367 -21.40 10.42 2.02
C LEU A 367 -21.18 10.07 0.55
N LEU A 368 -20.35 10.87 -0.14
CA LEU A 368 -19.96 10.58 -1.52
C LEU A 368 -19.00 9.41 -1.58
N VAL A 369 -19.20 8.51 -2.55
CA VAL A 369 -18.29 7.40 -2.83
C VAL A 369 -18.18 7.15 -4.34
N ASN A 370 -16.98 6.80 -4.82
CA ASN A 370 -16.77 6.33 -6.18
C ASN A 370 -17.43 4.95 -6.38
N LYS A 371 -18.47 4.88 -7.22
CA LYS A 371 -19.26 3.66 -7.48
C LYS A 371 -18.46 2.54 -8.17
N GLU A 372 -17.37 2.88 -8.86
CA GLU A 372 -16.56 1.92 -9.59
C GLU A 372 -15.67 1.08 -8.66
N ASN A 373 -15.42 1.55 -7.42
CA ASN A 373 -14.70 0.79 -6.42
C ASN A 373 -15.66 0.08 -5.45
N ARG A 374 -15.90 -1.22 -5.70
CA ARG A 374 -16.86 -2.04 -4.94
C ARG A 374 -16.51 -2.14 -3.44
N LEU A 375 -15.22 -2.17 -3.09
CA LEU A 375 -14.79 -2.24 -1.70
C LEU A 375 -15.15 -0.96 -0.94
N ARG A 376 -14.91 0.21 -1.55
CA ARG A 376 -15.30 1.51 -0.96
C ARG A 376 -16.82 1.65 -0.84
N VAL A 377 -17.58 1.21 -1.84
CA VAL A 377 -19.05 1.21 -1.76
C VAL A 377 -19.55 0.33 -0.62
N SER A 378 -18.98 -0.87 -0.46
CA SER A 378 -19.32 -1.77 0.66
C SER A 378 -19.00 -1.11 2.00
N ALA A 379 -17.79 -0.55 2.17
CA ALA A 379 -17.39 0.16 3.37
C ALA A 379 -18.30 1.36 3.68
N ALA A 380 -18.68 2.17 2.68
CA ALA A 380 -19.59 3.31 2.85
C ALA A 380 -20.96 2.87 3.38
N LYS A 381 -21.50 1.75 2.90
CA LYS A 381 -22.78 1.20 3.38
C LYS A 381 -22.70 0.73 4.84
N ILE A 382 -21.59 0.09 5.24
CA ILE A 382 -21.37 -0.31 6.63
C ILE A 382 -21.26 0.94 7.53
N ILE A 383 -20.49 1.94 7.11
CA ILE A 383 -20.36 3.22 7.82
C ILE A 383 -21.73 3.87 8.04
N ALA A 384 -22.55 3.98 6.98
CA ALA A 384 -23.88 4.57 7.09
C ALA A 384 -24.79 3.78 8.05
N SER A 385 -24.74 2.45 7.99
CA SER A 385 -25.50 1.57 8.89
C SER A 385 -25.10 1.78 10.35
N ARG A 386 -23.81 1.81 10.66
CA ARG A 386 -23.31 2.00 12.03
C ARG A 386 -23.65 3.37 12.60
N LEU A 387 -23.52 4.43 11.80
CA LEU A 387 -23.87 5.78 12.25
C LEU A 387 -25.37 5.94 12.51
N SER A 388 -26.23 5.20 11.78
CA SER A 388 -27.67 5.21 12.03
C SER A 388 -28.07 4.69 13.40
N GLU A 389 -27.30 3.76 14.00
CA GLU A 389 -27.53 3.24 15.34
C GLU A 389 -27.40 4.32 16.43
N TYR A 390 -26.65 5.41 16.13
CA TYR A 390 -26.47 6.58 17.00
C TYR A 390 -27.36 7.75 16.63
N GLY A 391 -28.29 7.58 15.68
CA GLY A 391 -29.18 8.63 15.21
C GLY A 391 -28.53 9.62 14.24
N ILE A 392 -27.39 9.26 13.63
CA ILE A 392 -26.75 10.02 12.56
C ILE A 392 -27.16 9.38 11.23
N SER A 393 -28.07 10.01 10.49
CA SER A 393 -28.52 9.53 9.18
C SER A 393 -27.51 9.88 8.10
N VAL A 394 -26.97 8.87 7.42
CA VAL A 394 -26.01 9.04 6.33
C VAL A 394 -26.53 8.38 5.06
N ARG A 395 -26.75 9.18 4.02
CA ARG A 395 -27.11 8.72 2.69
C ARG A 395 -25.84 8.47 1.86
N VAL A 396 -25.61 7.24 1.44
CA VAL A 396 -24.50 6.92 0.53
C VAL A 396 -24.86 7.38 -0.88
N ALA A 397 -24.05 8.29 -1.44
CA ALA A 397 -24.20 8.80 -2.80
C ALA A 397 -23.12 8.22 -3.70
N GLU A 398 -23.50 7.18 -4.44
CA GLU A 398 -22.63 6.51 -5.40
C GLU A 398 -22.50 7.36 -6.69
N LYS A 399 -21.29 7.85 -7.00
CA LYS A 399 -21.00 8.71 -8.16
C LYS A 399 -20.00 8.03 -9.09
N SER A 400 -20.04 8.36 -10.39
CA SER A 400 -18.92 8.02 -11.29
C SER A 400 -17.63 8.69 -10.80
N PHE A 401 -16.46 8.16 -11.15
CA PHE A 401 -15.19 8.76 -10.74
C PHE A 401 -15.10 10.23 -11.19
N ALA A 402 -15.55 10.53 -12.41
CA ALA A 402 -15.57 11.91 -12.91
C ALA A 402 -16.48 12.82 -12.09
N ASP A 403 -17.72 12.41 -11.77
CA ASP A 403 -18.66 13.22 -10.98
C ASP A 403 -18.18 13.32 -9.51
N TYR A 404 -17.59 12.25 -8.98
CA TYR A 404 -17.02 12.24 -7.64
C TYR A 404 -15.88 13.27 -7.51
N THR A 405 -14.90 13.25 -8.42
CA THR A 405 -13.77 14.19 -8.41
C THR A 405 -14.22 15.62 -8.68
N ALA A 406 -15.19 15.84 -9.57
CA ALA A 406 -15.77 17.16 -9.82
C ALA A 406 -16.47 17.72 -8.57
N ALA A 407 -17.20 16.89 -7.83
CA ALA A 407 -17.85 17.31 -6.58
C ALA A 407 -16.81 17.70 -5.52
N LEU A 408 -15.73 16.92 -5.38
CA LEU A 408 -14.64 17.23 -4.44
C LEU A 408 -13.95 18.55 -4.81
N SER A 409 -13.59 18.73 -6.07
CA SER A 409 -12.89 19.91 -6.55
C SER A 409 -13.71 21.20 -6.44
N SER A 410 -15.05 21.10 -6.59
CA SER A 410 -15.96 22.23 -6.44
C SER A 410 -16.39 22.50 -4.98
N GLY A 411 -16.03 21.64 -4.03
CA GLY A 411 -16.49 21.73 -2.63
C GLY A 411 -17.97 21.36 -2.43
N ASN A 412 -18.60 20.76 -3.44
CA ASN A 412 -20.02 20.36 -3.38
C ASN A 412 -20.19 18.97 -2.76
N PHE A 413 -19.90 18.87 -1.48
CA PHE A 413 -20.03 17.66 -0.67
C PHE A 413 -20.18 18.00 0.81
N GLN A 414 -20.62 17.03 1.60
CA GLN A 414 -20.58 17.08 3.07
C GLN A 414 -19.51 16.13 3.60
N LEU A 415 -19.64 14.86 3.30
CA LEU A 415 -18.67 13.79 3.59
C LEU A 415 -18.30 13.07 2.30
N TYR A 416 -17.08 12.56 2.23
CA TYR A 416 -16.65 11.68 1.14
C TYR A 416 -15.74 10.56 1.65
N LEU A 417 -15.83 9.37 1.05
CA LEU A 417 -14.94 8.25 1.34
C LEU A 417 -13.85 8.19 0.27
N ALA A 418 -12.62 8.40 0.68
CA ALA A 418 -11.47 8.45 -0.21
C ALA A 418 -10.32 7.54 0.25
N GLU A 419 -9.32 7.47 -0.59
CA GLU A 419 -8.04 6.82 -0.33
C GLU A 419 -6.91 7.77 -0.69
N VAL A 420 -5.87 7.80 0.15
CA VAL A 420 -4.62 8.51 -0.11
C VAL A 420 -3.44 7.58 0.10
N ALA A 421 -2.50 7.58 -0.86
CA ALA A 421 -1.21 6.94 -0.69
C ALA A 421 -0.33 7.85 0.17
N ILE A 422 0.12 7.35 1.32
CA ILE A 422 1.10 8.00 2.17
C ILE A 422 2.47 7.42 1.81
N THR A 423 3.46 8.27 1.58
CA THR A 423 4.82 7.82 1.26
C THR A 423 5.47 7.06 2.42
N PRO A 424 6.44 6.16 2.17
CA PRO A 424 7.07 5.37 3.24
C PRO A 424 7.80 6.16 4.32
N ASN A 425 8.07 7.45 4.12
CA ASN A 425 8.55 8.40 5.14
C ASN A 425 7.41 8.97 6.01
N MET A 426 6.18 8.42 5.88
CA MET A 426 4.99 8.77 6.66
C MET A 426 4.50 10.21 6.50
N ASP A 427 4.71 10.82 5.35
CA ASP A 427 4.24 12.18 5.09
C ASP A 427 2.73 12.25 4.85
N ILE A 428 2.03 12.85 5.81
CA ILE A 428 0.60 13.09 5.78
C ILE A 428 0.23 14.55 5.42
N SER A 429 1.20 15.37 5.02
CA SER A 429 0.96 16.79 4.69
C SER A 429 -0.13 16.97 3.65
N SER A 430 -0.17 16.10 2.63
CA SER A 430 -1.19 16.12 1.58
C SER A 430 -2.62 15.92 2.10
N LEU A 431 -2.77 15.29 3.26
CA LEU A 431 -4.05 14.94 3.87
C LEU A 431 -4.57 16.00 4.85
N VAL A 432 -3.67 16.69 5.58
CA VAL A 432 -4.06 17.53 6.72
C VAL A 432 -3.72 19.00 6.53
N THR A 433 -3.03 19.38 5.44
CA THR A 433 -2.68 20.76 5.14
C THR A 433 -3.67 21.36 4.14
N GLU A 434 -4.12 22.59 4.38
CA GLU A 434 -4.97 23.30 3.41
C GLU A 434 -4.31 23.38 2.03
N GLY A 435 -5.08 23.02 0.99
CA GLY A 435 -4.57 22.91 -0.38
C GLY A 435 -3.79 21.64 -0.67
N GLY A 436 -3.64 20.73 0.29
CA GLY A 436 -3.09 19.39 0.05
C GLY A 436 -3.97 18.59 -0.91
N SER A 437 -3.34 17.74 -1.71
CA SER A 437 -4.03 17.01 -2.80
C SER A 437 -5.13 16.03 -2.32
N ALA A 438 -5.13 15.67 -1.05
CA ALA A 438 -6.15 14.83 -0.40
C ALA A 438 -6.96 15.58 0.67
N ALA A 439 -6.74 16.88 0.84
CA ALA A 439 -7.31 17.72 1.91
C ALA A 439 -8.55 18.50 1.47
N TYR A 440 -9.43 17.90 0.65
CA TYR A 440 -10.66 18.55 0.24
C TYR A 440 -11.54 18.91 1.45
N GLY A 441 -12.00 20.17 1.48
CA GLY A 441 -12.87 20.68 2.55
C GLY A 441 -12.15 21.09 3.83
N ILE A 442 -10.83 20.92 3.93
CA ILE A 442 -10.02 21.42 5.04
C ILE A 442 -9.77 22.93 4.79
N LYS A 443 -10.08 23.74 5.80
CA LYS A 443 -9.74 25.17 5.84
C LYS A 443 -8.97 25.44 7.10
N THR A 444 -7.86 26.14 6.98
CA THR A 444 -7.17 26.69 8.14
C THR A 444 -8.06 27.78 8.72
N ALA A 445 -8.35 27.72 10.02
CA ALA A 445 -9.12 28.77 10.67
C ALA A 445 -8.41 30.11 10.47
N ASN A 446 -9.02 31.01 9.70
CA ASN A 446 -8.54 32.38 9.59
C ASN A 446 -8.65 33.02 10.97
N LYS A 447 -7.53 33.30 11.63
CA LYS A 447 -7.42 34.00 12.91
C LYS A 447 -7.83 35.48 12.85
N ASN A 448 -8.43 35.93 11.73
CA ASN A 448 -8.76 37.34 11.49
C ASN A 448 -10.26 37.67 11.57
N ASN A 449 -11.06 36.86 12.25
CA ASN A 449 -12.45 37.27 12.57
C ASN A 449 -12.67 37.46 14.07
N ALA A 450 -11.70 38.06 14.76
CA ALA A 450 -11.99 38.85 15.94
C ALA A 450 -12.29 40.25 15.44
N ASP A 451 -13.49 40.43 14.90
CA ASP A 451 -13.85 41.66 14.27
C ASP A 451 -14.90 42.48 14.87
N GLY A 452 -14.55 43.74 14.96
CA GLY A 452 -15.51 44.82 14.84
C GLY A 452 -16.36 45.07 16.06
N LYS A 453 -15.75 45.25 17.24
CA LYS A 453 -16.25 46.23 18.24
C LYS A 453 -15.09 47.04 18.80
N THR A 454 -14.91 48.22 18.24
CA THR A 454 -14.24 49.33 18.90
C THR A 454 -14.99 49.64 20.16
N GLU A 455 -14.41 49.35 21.33
CA GLU A 455 -14.73 50.02 22.60
C GLU A 455 -13.47 50.67 23.14
N PRO A 456 -13.63 51.84 23.84
CA PRO A 456 -12.54 52.77 24.07
C PRO A 456 -11.64 52.32 25.21
N ALA A 457 -10.40 52.79 25.14
CA ALA A 457 -9.33 52.58 26.10
C ALA A 457 -9.75 52.83 27.54
N ALA A 458 -9.51 51.83 28.41
CA ALA A 458 -9.38 52.03 29.86
C ALA A 458 -8.27 51.12 30.40
N ASP A 459 -7.23 51.74 30.74
CA ASP A 459 -6.17 51.61 31.75
C ASP A 459 -5.91 50.25 32.43
N THR A 460 -4.65 49.85 32.24
CA THR A 460 -3.68 49.16 33.14
C THR A 460 -4.19 48.23 34.24
N SER A 461 -3.84 46.92 34.09
CA SER A 461 -2.87 46.27 34.98
C SER A 461 -2.63 44.78 34.60
N SER A 462 -1.41 44.49 34.34
CA SER A 462 -0.65 43.22 34.47
C SER A 462 -1.42 41.94 34.81
N ASN A 463 -1.60 41.06 33.82
CA ASN A 463 -1.31 39.62 33.91
C ASN A 463 -1.05 39.10 32.49
N GLN A 464 0.22 39.06 32.12
CA GLN A 464 0.64 38.30 30.94
C GLN A 464 0.53 36.80 31.28
N GLN A 465 -0.67 36.22 31.18
CA GLN A 465 -0.79 34.84 30.80
C GLN A 465 -0.50 34.81 29.30
N THR A 466 0.70 34.38 28.95
CA THR A 466 1.02 33.91 27.60
C THR A 466 0.02 32.81 27.27
N GLU A 467 -1.04 33.13 26.52
CA GLU A 467 -1.84 32.13 25.84
C GLU A 467 -0.87 31.36 24.96
N GLU A 468 -0.54 30.13 25.36
CA GLU A 468 0.18 29.19 24.50
C GLU A 468 -0.66 29.00 23.24
N LYS A 469 -0.19 29.60 22.14
CA LYS A 469 -0.80 29.50 20.82
C LYS A 469 -0.81 28.03 20.41
N SER A 470 -1.95 27.36 20.47
CA SER A 470 -2.08 25.99 19.99
C SER A 470 -1.67 25.92 18.52
N LEU A 471 -0.72 25.03 18.21
CA LEU A 471 -0.23 24.80 16.86
C LEU A 471 -1.32 24.09 16.02
N THR A 472 -1.45 24.47 14.76
CA THR A 472 -2.33 23.78 13.81
C THR A 472 -1.74 22.42 13.42
N ALA A 473 -2.57 21.50 12.90
CA ALA A 473 -2.10 20.20 12.39
C ALA A 473 -0.96 20.36 11.36
N ALA A 474 -1.04 21.38 10.50
CA ALA A 474 0.01 21.66 9.50
C ALA A 474 1.33 22.13 10.15
N GLU A 475 1.26 23.04 11.14
CA GLU A 475 2.45 23.50 11.89
C GLU A 475 3.11 22.33 12.64
N LEU A 476 2.32 21.42 13.22
CA LEU A 476 2.81 20.23 13.92
C LEU A 476 3.45 19.22 12.99
N VAL A 477 2.88 18.98 11.80
CA VAL A 477 3.51 18.12 10.79
C VAL A 477 4.87 18.68 10.38
N ASN A 478 4.95 19.97 10.09
CA ASN A 478 6.23 20.62 9.75
C ASN A 478 7.23 20.55 10.92
N GLY A 479 6.77 20.75 12.14
CA GLY A 479 7.60 20.64 13.35
C GLY A 479 8.10 19.22 13.61
N PHE A 480 7.28 18.20 13.34
CA PHE A 480 7.67 16.80 13.44
C PHE A 480 8.84 16.48 12.51
N TYR A 481 8.75 16.86 11.22
CA TYR A 481 9.84 16.66 10.27
C TYR A 481 11.07 17.52 10.56
N ALA A 482 10.88 18.70 11.14
CA ALA A 482 11.98 19.54 11.60
C ALA A 482 12.64 19.03 12.90
N GLY A 483 12.04 18.03 13.58
CA GLY A 483 12.52 17.50 14.85
C GLY A 483 12.22 18.41 16.06
N THR A 484 11.28 19.35 15.92
CA THR A 484 10.85 20.25 17.00
C THR A 484 9.65 19.72 17.78
N ASN A 485 8.87 18.81 17.19
CA ASN A 485 7.74 18.14 17.81
C ASN A 485 7.92 16.62 17.76
N THR A 486 7.35 15.91 18.73
CA THR A 486 7.36 14.46 18.76
C THR A 486 6.21 13.87 17.92
N LEU A 487 6.32 12.59 17.57
CA LEU A 487 5.22 11.84 16.96
C LEU A 487 3.98 11.80 17.88
N ALA A 488 4.19 11.77 19.20
CA ALA A 488 3.11 11.78 20.19
C ALA A 488 2.34 13.10 20.18
N ASP A 489 3.04 14.24 20.10
CA ASP A 489 2.40 15.56 20.02
C ASP A 489 1.54 15.67 18.76
N LEU A 490 2.12 15.30 17.60
CA LEU A 490 1.41 15.31 16.33
C LEU A 490 0.18 14.39 16.35
N ALA A 491 0.34 13.18 16.84
CA ALA A 491 -0.74 12.19 16.89
C ALA A 491 -1.88 12.62 17.84
N SER A 492 -1.54 13.22 18.98
CA SER A 492 -2.52 13.74 19.96
C SER A 492 -3.38 14.85 19.35
N VAL A 493 -2.77 15.83 18.70
CA VAL A 493 -3.51 16.94 18.08
C VAL A 493 -4.35 16.47 16.90
N LEU A 494 -3.82 15.59 16.04
CA LEU A 494 -4.59 15.02 14.93
C LEU A 494 -5.81 14.22 15.41
N GLN A 495 -5.67 13.49 16.51
CA GLN A 495 -6.78 12.76 17.12
C GLN A 495 -7.81 13.72 17.72
N THR A 496 -7.37 14.82 18.34
CA THR A 496 -8.24 15.81 18.94
C THR A 496 -8.97 16.63 17.88
N GLU A 497 -8.27 17.16 16.88
CA GLU A 497 -8.87 18.03 15.85
C GLU A 497 -9.67 17.25 14.80
N MET A 498 -9.33 16.00 14.55
CA MET A 498 -9.98 15.11 13.59
C MET A 498 -10.28 15.80 12.25
N PRO A 499 -9.27 16.34 11.55
CA PRO A 499 -9.48 17.05 10.27
C PRO A 499 -10.07 16.15 9.19
N VAL A 500 -9.77 14.87 9.23
CA VAL A 500 -10.39 13.77 8.49
C VAL A 500 -10.59 12.60 9.45
N ILE A 501 -11.42 11.62 9.10
CA ILE A 501 -11.69 10.48 9.98
C ILE A 501 -11.02 9.23 9.37
N PRO A 502 -9.88 8.78 9.92
CA PRO A 502 -9.19 7.58 9.45
C PRO A 502 -10.06 6.33 9.65
N ILE A 503 -10.11 5.45 8.65
CA ILE A 503 -10.90 4.22 8.67
C ILE A 503 -10.00 2.98 8.73
N CYS A 504 -9.19 2.77 7.68
CA CYS A 504 -8.31 1.61 7.60
C CYS A 504 -7.17 1.86 6.61
N TYR A 505 -6.14 1.04 6.70
CA TYR A 505 -5.06 0.97 5.72
C TYR A 505 -5.25 -0.24 4.83
N ARG A 506 -5.46 -0.02 3.54
CA ARG A 506 -5.63 -1.09 2.55
C ARG A 506 -4.34 -1.91 2.43
N THR A 507 -4.46 -3.23 2.27
CA THR A 507 -3.36 -4.13 1.96
C THR A 507 -3.47 -4.61 0.52
N GLY A 508 -2.33 -4.89 -0.10
CA GLY A 508 -2.26 -5.75 -1.26
C GLY A 508 -2.31 -7.21 -0.85
N VAL A 509 -2.45 -8.10 -1.81
CA VAL A 509 -2.48 -9.55 -1.60
C VAL A 509 -1.48 -10.22 -2.53
N LEU A 510 -0.55 -10.96 -1.95
CA LEU A 510 0.34 -11.87 -2.67
C LEU A 510 -0.22 -13.29 -2.54
N PHE A 511 -0.66 -13.86 -3.63
CA PHE A 511 -1.03 -15.27 -3.75
C PHE A 511 0.15 -16.07 -4.26
N TYR A 512 0.31 -17.31 -3.79
CA TYR A 512 1.34 -18.23 -4.28
C TYR A 512 0.93 -19.68 -4.11
N ASN A 513 1.45 -20.53 -4.99
CA ASN A 513 1.19 -21.96 -5.03
C ASN A 513 1.59 -22.62 -3.69
N ASP A 514 0.79 -23.57 -3.21
CA ASP A 514 1.03 -24.31 -1.95
C ASP A 514 2.40 -25.01 -1.90
N LYS A 515 2.95 -25.33 -3.05
CA LYS A 515 4.26 -25.96 -3.21
C LYS A 515 5.44 -25.01 -2.99
N ILE A 516 5.22 -23.71 -2.95
CA ILE A 516 6.28 -22.74 -2.68
C ILE A 516 6.44 -22.59 -1.17
N GLU A 517 7.66 -22.74 -0.71
CA GLU A 517 8.06 -22.57 0.68
C GLU A 517 8.97 -21.35 0.87
N ASN A 518 9.09 -20.90 2.11
CA ASN A 518 9.97 -19.81 2.54
C ASN A 518 9.61 -18.42 1.95
N VAL A 519 8.35 -18.21 1.57
CA VAL A 519 7.84 -16.89 1.18
C VAL A 519 7.69 -16.03 2.44
N ASN A 520 8.70 -15.21 2.73
CA ASN A 520 8.79 -14.41 3.95
C ASN A 520 9.11 -12.95 3.62
N ASN A 521 8.73 -12.03 4.50
CA ASN A 521 9.09 -10.60 4.45
C ASN A 521 8.73 -9.88 3.16
N SER A 522 7.82 -10.44 2.36
CA SER A 522 7.29 -9.76 1.17
C SER A 522 6.65 -8.42 1.58
N SER A 523 6.97 -7.35 0.87
CA SER A 523 6.50 -5.99 1.17
C SER A 523 6.13 -5.25 -0.11
N SER A 524 5.54 -4.06 0.02
CA SER A 524 5.25 -3.20 -1.13
C SER A 524 6.52 -2.75 -1.87
N SER A 525 7.65 -2.66 -1.16
CA SER A 525 8.96 -2.36 -1.74
C SER A 525 9.51 -3.55 -2.55
N ASP A 526 9.31 -4.78 -2.08
CA ASP A 526 9.76 -6.00 -2.78
C ASP A 526 8.88 -7.21 -2.42
N ILE A 527 7.95 -7.57 -3.28
CA ILE A 527 7.09 -8.75 -3.06
C ILE A 527 7.86 -10.08 -3.13
N TYR A 528 9.03 -10.09 -3.78
CA TYR A 528 9.94 -11.24 -3.91
C TYR A 528 11.10 -11.18 -2.93
N PHE A 529 10.97 -10.49 -1.80
CA PHE A 529 12.06 -10.19 -0.86
C PHE A 529 12.90 -11.43 -0.52
N SER A 530 12.26 -12.56 -0.22
CA SER A 530 12.94 -13.79 0.20
C SER A 530 13.16 -14.80 -0.94
N ILE A 531 13.14 -14.40 -2.22
CA ILE A 531 13.26 -15.32 -3.36
C ILE A 531 14.56 -16.15 -3.34
N ASP A 532 15.60 -15.64 -2.70
CA ASP A 532 16.87 -16.35 -2.51
C ASP A 532 16.73 -17.62 -1.66
N SER A 533 15.68 -17.69 -0.83
CA SER A 533 15.36 -18.83 0.05
C SER A 533 14.16 -19.64 -0.44
N TYR A 534 13.50 -19.25 -1.53
CA TYR A 534 12.35 -20.01 -2.04
C TYR A 534 12.77 -21.41 -2.45
N SER A 535 11.92 -22.37 -2.15
CA SER A 535 11.99 -23.74 -2.69
C SER A 535 10.61 -24.16 -3.20
N VAL A 536 10.57 -24.97 -4.24
CA VAL A 536 9.32 -25.53 -4.76
C VAL A 536 9.35 -27.03 -4.54
N VAL A 537 8.51 -27.51 -3.62
CA VAL A 537 8.37 -28.94 -3.35
C VAL A 537 7.56 -29.62 -4.45
N SER A 538 7.88 -30.88 -4.72
CA SER A 538 7.28 -31.69 -5.79
C SER A 538 5.84 -32.11 -5.51
#